data_3d28eb5491c2a4e82df83cff5be02f28
#
_entry.id   3d28eb5491c2a4e82df83cff5be02f28
#
_cell.length_a   1.000
_cell.length_b   1.000
_cell.length_c   1.000
_cell.angle_alpha   90.00
_cell.angle_beta   90.00
_cell.angle_gamma   90.00
#
_symmetry.space_group_name_H-M   'P 1'
#
loop_
_entity.id
_entity.type
_entity.pdbx_description
1 polymer ?
#
loop_
_entity_poly.entity_id
_entity_poly.type
_entity_poly.pdbx_seq_one_letter_code
_entity_poly.pdbx_strand_id
1 'polypeptide(L)'
;MKFKKIMLLVILVAIILTGVIIGIVASKKTKTSNTDKIKVTVSNFASYDFLRAIIGNNDNVELTFLLGPGKDAHSYEPTAQDLITIQNSDLFVYVGGEMEKWADKVLDSLETGKTEIICIADFVDTMEEKEVDGAEEHEHEDEEHHEEGEEHEHEEGAFDEHIWTSPENAIKMVNALEKEMEKIDSKNSNTYKENANKYIAQIKDVDSKIQDVVDHKVRDRLVFADKMPMQYFIDYYKLQVTAAFDGCSTETEPSAKTIAYIENKVKEEKIPVILYIELNTGAVAQTIANETGAKAMQIQTLHNVSKTDFDNGETWVSLMERNIDVLKKALQ
;
A
#
# COMPACT_ATOMS: atom_id res chain seq x y z
N MET A 1 -34.83 -55.18 -53.14
CA MET A 1 -33.84 -55.60 -52.06
C MET A 1 -32.66 -54.62 -51.93
N LYS A 2 -32.10 -54.07 -52.96
CA LYS A 2 -30.91 -53.14 -52.86
C LYS A 2 -31.23 -51.81 -52.11
N PHE A 3 -32.38 -51.21 -52.31
CA PHE A 3 -32.74 -49.92 -51.68
C PHE A 3 -32.91 -50.02 -50.16
N LYS A 4 -33.52 -51.08 -49.61
CA LYS A 4 -33.62 -51.31 -48.17
C LYS A 4 -32.24 -51.49 -47.48
N LYS A 5 -31.26 -52.12 -48.16
CA LYS A 5 -29.91 -52.31 -47.65
C LYS A 5 -29.12 -50.97 -47.60
N ILE A 6 -29.31 -50.10 -48.61
CA ILE A 6 -28.66 -48.77 -48.64
C ILE A 6 -29.28 -47.87 -47.55
N MET A 7 -30.59 -47.92 -47.37
CA MET A 7 -31.26 -47.13 -46.31
C MET A 7 -30.82 -47.57 -44.88
N LEU A 8 -30.64 -48.86 -44.67
CA LEU A 8 -30.10 -49.38 -43.40
C LEU A 8 -28.66 -48.97 -43.15
N LEU A 9 -27.84 -48.93 -44.19
CA LEU A 9 -26.43 -48.51 -44.11
C LEU A 9 -26.33 -47.00 -43.77
N VAL A 10 -27.18 -46.13 -44.36
CA VAL A 10 -27.23 -44.70 -44.07
C VAL A 10 -27.66 -44.44 -42.64
N ILE A 11 -28.66 -45.16 -42.12
CA ILE A 11 -29.11 -45.06 -40.73
C ILE A 11 -27.99 -45.48 -39.74
N LEU A 12 -27.27 -46.57 -40.08
CA LEU A 12 -26.17 -47.03 -39.24
C LEU A 12 -25.01 -46.04 -39.17
N VAL A 13 -24.64 -45.42 -40.30
CA VAL A 13 -23.62 -44.36 -40.37
C VAL A 13 -24.06 -43.10 -39.61
N ALA A 14 -25.33 -42.72 -39.70
CA ALA A 14 -25.88 -41.59 -38.93
C ALA A 14 -25.82 -41.83 -37.41
N ILE A 15 -26.13 -43.04 -36.93
CA ILE A 15 -26.05 -43.44 -35.53
C ILE A 15 -24.59 -43.42 -35.04
N ILE A 16 -23.63 -43.90 -35.84
CA ILE A 16 -22.21 -43.85 -35.48
C ILE A 16 -21.71 -42.41 -35.43
N LEU A 17 -22.07 -41.57 -36.40
CA LEU A 17 -21.71 -40.14 -36.38
C LEU A 17 -22.29 -39.37 -35.20
N THR A 18 -23.55 -39.62 -34.83
CA THR A 18 -24.15 -39.01 -33.63
C THR A 18 -23.50 -39.54 -32.35
N GLY A 19 -23.16 -40.80 -32.25
CA GLY A 19 -22.42 -41.41 -31.13
C GLY A 19 -21.01 -40.81 -30.96
N VAL A 20 -20.28 -40.57 -32.07
CA VAL A 20 -18.98 -39.91 -32.06
C VAL A 20 -19.07 -38.44 -31.65
N ILE A 21 -20.10 -37.72 -32.14
CA ILE A 21 -20.33 -36.29 -31.77
C ILE A 21 -20.67 -36.19 -30.28
N ILE A 22 -21.54 -37.07 -29.76
CA ILE A 22 -21.88 -37.09 -28.31
C ILE A 22 -20.65 -37.49 -27.49
N GLY A 23 -19.82 -38.41 -27.95
CA GLY A 23 -18.55 -38.78 -27.30
C GLY A 23 -17.55 -37.63 -27.24
N ILE A 24 -17.42 -36.86 -28.33
CA ILE A 24 -16.53 -35.68 -28.41
C ILE A 24 -17.05 -34.53 -27.54
N VAL A 25 -18.39 -34.32 -27.49
CA VAL A 25 -18.99 -33.30 -26.63
C VAL A 25 -18.92 -33.69 -25.15
N ALA A 26 -19.07 -34.97 -24.82
CA ALA A 26 -18.89 -35.49 -23.47
C ALA A 26 -17.41 -35.49 -23.01
N SER A 27 -16.46 -35.67 -23.94
CA SER A 27 -15.01 -35.60 -23.67
C SER A 27 -14.50 -34.16 -23.52
N LYS A 28 -15.25 -33.16 -24.00
CA LYS A 28 -14.97 -31.72 -23.79
C LYS A 28 -15.70 -31.14 -22.58
N LYS A 29 -16.26 -31.94 -21.68
CA LYS A 29 -16.36 -31.49 -20.28
C LYS A 29 -14.94 -31.48 -19.74
N THR A 30 -14.19 -30.41 -20.11
CA THR A 30 -13.13 -29.88 -19.26
C THR A 30 -13.70 -29.93 -17.85
N LYS A 31 -13.09 -30.70 -16.98
CA LYS A 31 -13.13 -30.45 -15.56
C LYS A 31 -12.60 -29.03 -15.40
N THR A 32 -13.47 -28.02 -15.44
CA THR A 32 -13.28 -26.87 -14.59
C THR A 32 -13.27 -27.47 -13.20
N SER A 33 -12.08 -27.73 -12.67
CA SER A 33 -11.92 -27.77 -11.24
C SER A 33 -12.31 -26.36 -10.82
N ASN A 34 -13.53 -26.19 -10.36
CA ASN A 34 -13.94 -25.06 -9.59
C ASN A 34 -13.26 -25.28 -8.23
N THR A 35 -11.94 -25.17 -8.19
CA THR A 35 -11.22 -24.87 -6.96
C THR A 35 -11.51 -23.38 -6.78
N ASP A 36 -12.38 -23.06 -5.84
CA ASP A 36 -12.58 -21.68 -5.44
C ASP A 36 -11.19 -21.13 -5.15
N LYS A 37 -10.85 -20.03 -5.82
CA LYS A 37 -9.56 -19.38 -5.61
C LYS A 37 -9.51 -18.89 -4.17
N ILE A 38 -8.34 -18.94 -3.58
CA ILE A 38 -8.06 -18.27 -2.31
C ILE A 38 -8.13 -16.77 -2.56
N LYS A 39 -8.99 -16.09 -1.84
CA LYS A 39 -9.22 -14.65 -2.00
C LYS A 39 -8.51 -13.89 -0.88
N VAL A 40 -7.60 -13.05 -1.28
CA VAL A 40 -6.83 -12.18 -0.38
C VAL A 40 -7.17 -10.73 -0.69
N THR A 41 -7.64 -10.00 0.30
CA THR A 41 -7.97 -8.58 0.18
C THR A 41 -7.08 -7.78 1.13
N VAL A 42 -6.53 -6.68 0.62
CA VAL A 42 -5.66 -5.79 1.41
C VAL A 42 -6.09 -4.34 1.26
N SER A 43 -5.93 -3.55 2.29
CA SER A 43 -6.33 -2.15 2.32
C SER A 43 -5.34 -1.23 1.61
N ASN A 44 -4.01 -1.42 1.81
CA ASN A 44 -2.97 -0.51 1.38
C ASN A 44 -2.03 -1.09 0.29
N PHE A 45 -1.30 -0.20 -0.38
CA PHE A 45 -0.41 -0.58 -1.48
C PHE A 45 0.80 -1.41 -1.03
N ALA A 46 1.42 -1.09 0.11
CA ALA A 46 2.61 -1.82 0.56
C ALA A 46 2.29 -3.29 0.83
N SER A 47 1.19 -3.59 1.56
CA SER A 47 0.73 -4.97 1.80
C SER A 47 0.33 -5.67 0.50
N TYR A 48 -0.29 -4.93 -0.45
CA TYR A 48 -0.61 -5.46 -1.77
C TYR A 48 0.65 -5.91 -2.51
N ASP A 49 1.66 -5.06 -2.55
CA ASP A 49 2.91 -5.35 -3.28
C ASP A 49 3.69 -6.50 -2.63
N PHE A 50 3.77 -6.53 -1.30
CA PHE A 50 4.42 -7.62 -0.57
C PHE A 50 3.73 -8.95 -0.82
N LEU A 51 2.41 -9.00 -0.76
CA LEU A 51 1.64 -10.20 -1.08
C LEU A 51 1.75 -10.59 -2.55
N ARG A 52 1.72 -9.63 -3.48
CA ARG A 52 1.97 -9.88 -4.91
C ARG A 52 3.32 -10.57 -5.12
N ALA A 53 4.36 -10.10 -4.42
CA ALA A 53 5.68 -10.71 -4.48
C ALA A 53 5.71 -12.13 -3.88
N ILE A 54 5.06 -12.33 -2.71
CA ILE A 54 4.98 -13.64 -2.02
C ILE A 54 4.20 -14.65 -2.87
N ILE A 55 3.04 -14.27 -3.38
CA ILE A 55 2.15 -15.11 -4.18
C ILE A 55 2.83 -15.51 -5.51
N GLY A 56 3.54 -14.56 -6.13
CA GLY A 56 4.18 -14.78 -7.42
C GLY A 56 3.18 -15.18 -8.51
N ASN A 57 3.47 -16.25 -9.24
CA ASN A 57 2.64 -16.74 -10.35
C ASN A 57 1.61 -17.80 -9.92
N ASN A 58 1.09 -17.75 -8.71
CA ASN A 58 0.08 -18.70 -8.24
C ASN A 58 -1.33 -18.29 -8.69
N ASP A 59 -1.80 -18.87 -9.80
CA ASP A 59 -3.12 -18.60 -10.39
C ASP A 59 -4.31 -19.01 -9.49
N ASN A 60 -4.06 -19.77 -8.40
CA ASN A 60 -5.10 -20.16 -7.45
C ASN A 60 -5.37 -19.10 -6.37
N VAL A 61 -4.62 -18.01 -6.35
CA VAL A 61 -4.83 -16.86 -5.45
C VAL A 61 -5.36 -15.69 -6.25
N GLU A 62 -6.38 -15.04 -5.72
CA GLU A 62 -6.93 -13.76 -6.21
C GLU A 62 -6.59 -12.69 -5.19
N LEU A 63 -5.71 -11.76 -5.56
CA LEU A 63 -5.28 -10.65 -4.69
C LEU A 63 -6.00 -9.37 -5.09
N THR A 64 -6.69 -8.75 -4.14
CA THR A 64 -7.45 -7.51 -4.32
C THR A 64 -6.84 -6.38 -3.52
N PHE A 65 -6.54 -5.26 -4.18
CA PHE A 65 -6.15 -4.00 -3.56
C PHE A 65 -7.40 -3.13 -3.37
N LEU A 66 -7.90 -3.02 -2.13
CA LEU A 66 -9.20 -2.45 -1.80
C LEU A 66 -9.27 -0.94 -2.12
N LEU A 67 -8.31 -0.17 -1.62
CA LEU A 67 -8.22 1.27 -1.88
C LEU A 67 -8.09 1.57 -3.38
N GLY A 68 -7.31 0.74 -4.09
CA GLY A 68 -6.94 0.98 -5.48
C GLY A 68 -5.93 2.14 -5.64
N PRO A 69 -5.27 2.24 -6.80
CA PRO A 69 -4.25 3.27 -7.03
C PRO A 69 -4.86 4.67 -7.19
N GLY A 70 -4.08 5.70 -6.83
CA GLY A 70 -4.41 7.10 -7.07
C GLY A 70 -5.42 7.71 -6.12
N LYS A 71 -5.69 7.09 -4.98
CA LYS A 71 -6.59 7.60 -3.94
C LYS A 71 -5.81 7.88 -2.66
N ASP A 72 -6.26 8.84 -1.87
CA ASP A 72 -5.72 9.09 -0.54
C ASP A 72 -6.35 8.12 0.48
N ALA A 73 -5.51 7.49 1.31
CA ALA A 73 -5.95 6.50 2.27
C ALA A 73 -6.68 7.12 3.47
N HIS A 74 -6.29 8.32 3.91
CA HIS A 74 -6.93 9.02 5.03
C HIS A 74 -8.36 9.49 4.72
N SER A 75 -8.71 9.65 3.44
CA SER A 75 -10.06 10.01 3.00
C SER A 75 -10.88 8.84 2.49
N TYR A 76 -10.36 7.62 2.61
CA TYR A 76 -11.04 6.44 2.09
C TYR A 76 -12.15 5.96 3.01
N GLU A 77 -13.33 5.80 2.41
CA GLU A 77 -14.50 5.17 3.04
C GLU A 77 -14.90 3.95 2.20
N PRO A 78 -15.02 2.76 2.82
CA PRO A 78 -15.37 1.55 2.06
C PRO A 78 -16.81 1.61 1.54
N THR A 79 -16.98 1.23 0.28
CA THR A 79 -18.30 1.09 -0.32
C THR A 79 -18.98 -0.22 0.12
N ALA A 80 -20.28 -0.35 -0.11
CA ALA A 80 -20.98 -1.61 0.14
C ALA A 80 -20.37 -2.79 -0.66
N GLN A 81 -19.77 -2.53 -1.83
CA GLN A 81 -19.10 -3.56 -2.61
C GLN A 81 -17.77 -3.98 -1.96
N ASP A 82 -17.05 -3.03 -1.35
CA ASP A 82 -15.81 -3.33 -0.61
C ASP A 82 -16.10 -4.21 0.60
N LEU A 83 -17.18 -3.94 1.34
CA LEU A 83 -17.64 -4.78 2.44
C LEU A 83 -17.95 -6.22 1.99
N ILE A 84 -18.64 -6.38 0.86
CA ILE A 84 -18.90 -7.69 0.27
C ILE A 84 -17.60 -8.39 -0.13
N THR A 85 -16.62 -7.66 -0.65
CA THR A 85 -15.32 -8.19 -1.03
C THR A 85 -14.56 -8.70 0.19
N ILE A 86 -14.52 -7.92 1.28
CA ILE A 86 -13.90 -8.33 2.55
C ILE A 86 -14.59 -9.57 3.12
N GLN A 87 -15.94 -9.59 3.20
CA GLN A 87 -16.72 -10.72 3.71
C GLN A 87 -16.51 -12.03 2.93
N ASN A 88 -16.14 -11.93 1.65
CA ASN A 88 -15.88 -13.09 0.79
C ASN A 88 -14.41 -13.45 0.66
N SER A 89 -13.54 -12.79 1.40
CA SER A 89 -12.10 -13.08 1.42
C SER A 89 -11.79 -14.24 2.38
N ASP A 90 -10.76 -15.00 2.06
CA ASP A 90 -10.16 -15.97 2.97
C ASP A 90 -9.16 -15.29 3.92
N LEU A 91 -8.52 -14.20 3.44
CA LEU A 91 -7.63 -13.35 4.22
C LEU A 91 -7.93 -11.87 3.94
N PHE A 92 -8.08 -11.09 4.99
CA PHE A 92 -8.15 -9.63 4.94
C PHE A 92 -6.99 -9.03 5.74
N VAL A 93 -6.20 -8.17 5.09
CA VAL A 93 -5.07 -7.47 5.70
C VAL A 93 -5.33 -5.97 5.68
N TYR A 94 -5.22 -5.33 6.83
CA TYR A 94 -5.34 -3.89 6.99
C TYR A 94 -4.19 -3.37 7.88
N VAL A 95 -3.97 -2.07 7.89
CA VAL A 95 -2.88 -1.45 8.67
C VAL A 95 -3.30 -1.26 10.13
N GLY A 96 -4.50 -0.76 10.34
CA GLY A 96 -5.00 -0.29 11.63
C GLY A 96 -4.79 1.22 11.81
N GLY A 97 -5.03 1.70 13.01
CA GLY A 97 -4.91 3.12 13.36
C GLY A 97 -6.07 3.99 12.89
N GLU A 98 -5.89 5.32 13.02
CA GLU A 98 -6.89 6.33 12.71
C GLU A 98 -7.30 6.32 11.22
N MET A 99 -6.32 6.12 10.33
CA MET A 99 -6.52 6.06 8.89
C MET A 99 -7.55 4.99 8.49
N GLU A 100 -7.65 3.91 9.26
CA GLU A 100 -8.52 2.77 8.95
C GLU A 100 -9.56 2.50 10.05
N LYS A 101 -9.98 3.51 10.84
CA LYS A 101 -11.08 3.37 11.83
C LYS A 101 -12.36 2.75 11.26
N TRP A 102 -12.57 2.90 9.95
CA TRP A 102 -13.67 2.24 9.26
C TRP A 102 -13.59 0.70 9.37
N ALA A 103 -12.39 0.14 9.56
CA ALA A 103 -12.20 -1.31 9.64
C ALA A 103 -12.92 -1.89 10.86
N ASP A 104 -12.93 -1.22 12.01
CA ASP A 104 -13.58 -1.70 13.23
C ASP A 104 -15.06 -2.04 13.00
N LYS A 105 -15.79 -1.13 12.34
CA LYS A 105 -17.21 -1.35 12.00
C LYS A 105 -17.42 -2.51 11.02
N VAL A 106 -16.46 -2.71 10.11
CA VAL A 106 -16.48 -3.82 9.17
C VAL A 106 -16.24 -5.12 9.91
N LEU A 107 -15.19 -5.17 10.75
CA LEU A 107 -14.78 -6.35 11.50
C LEU A 107 -15.89 -6.85 12.42
N ASP A 108 -16.59 -5.94 13.09
CA ASP A 108 -17.75 -6.25 13.94
C ASP A 108 -18.91 -6.91 13.17
N SER A 109 -18.99 -6.65 11.86
CA SER A 109 -20.06 -7.18 10.99
C SER A 109 -19.71 -8.51 10.34
N LEU A 110 -18.43 -8.97 10.41
CA LEU A 110 -18.00 -10.19 9.76
C LEU A 110 -18.50 -11.45 10.48
N GLU A 111 -18.81 -12.48 9.71
CA GLU A 111 -19.11 -13.80 10.26
C GLU A 111 -17.87 -14.41 10.91
N THR A 112 -17.96 -14.72 12.19
CA THR A 112 -16.84 -15.26 12.96
C THR A 112 -16.26 -16.53 12.32
N GLY A 113 -14.93 -16.51 12.07
CA GLY A 113 -14.17 -17.70 11.63
C GLY A 113 -14.28 -18.01 10.14
N LYS A 114 -14.84 -17.12 9.31
CA LYS A 114 -14.87 -17.27 7.85
C LYS A 114 -13.68 -16.63 7.16
N THR A 115 -13.29 -15.45 7.59
CA THR A 115 -12.17 -14.67 7.05
C THR A 115 -11.08 -14.59 8.10
N GLU A 116 -9.83 -14.91 7.75
CA GLU A 116 -8.67 -14.60 8.58
C GLU A 116 -8.40 -13.10 8.49
N ILE A 117 -8.22 -12.45 9.64
CA ILE A 117 -8.09 -10.99 9.71
C ILE A 117 -6.74 -10.65 10.35
N ILE A 118 -5.96 -9.79 9.66
CA ILE A 118 -4.63 -9.39 10.09
C ILE A 118 -4.54 -7.87 10.14
N CYS A 119 -4.34 -7.33 11.34
CA CYS A 119 -3.82 -5.99 11.53
C CYS A 119 -2.30 -6.04 11.38
N ILE A 120 -1.76 -5.48 10.31
CA ILE A 120 -0.32 -5.64 10.01
C ILE A 120 0.55 -4.81 10.97
N ALA A 121 0.00 -3.78 11.60
CA ALA A 121 0.70 -3.01 12.63
C ALA A 121 1.07 -3.86 13.86
N ASP A 122 0.33 -4.94 14.16
CA ASP A 122 0.62 -5.84 15.30
C ASP A 122 1.96 -6.58 15.15
N PHE A 123 2.55 -6.58 13.95
CA PHE A 123 3.79 -7.29 13.63
C PHE A 123 5.03 -6.40 13.60
N VAL A 124 4.88 -5.11 13.90
CA VAL A 124 5.99 -4.14 13.93
C VAL A 124 5.98 -3.38 15.25
N ASP A 125 7.12 -2.74 15.57
CA ASP A 125 7.17 -1.82 16.69
C ASP A 125 6.59 -0.48 16.21
N THR A 126 5.41 -0.12 16.71
CA THR A 126 4.75 1.14 16.37
C THR A 126 5.35 2.31 17.14
N MET A 127 5.27 3.52 16.57
CA MET A 127 5.70 4.77 17.19
C MET A 127 4.50 5.72 17.26
N GLU A 128 4.37 6.46 18.36
CA GLU A 128 3.42 7.56 18.44
C GLU A 128 3.71 8.59 17.35
N GLU A 129 2.67 9.16 16.76
CA GLU A 129 2.81 10.25 15.81
C GLU A 129 3.51 11.44 16.49
N LYS A 130 4.51 12.03 15.82
CA LYS A 130 5.30 13.14 16.32
C LYS A 130 4.94 14.41 15.57
N GLU A 131 4.83 15.49 16.31
CA GLU A 131 4.78 16.82 15.72
C GLU A 131 6.04 17.08 14.88
N VAL A 132 5.86 17.63 13.70
CA VAL A 132 6.94 17.92 12.76
C VAL A 132 7.29 19.41 12.80
N ASP A 133 8.60 19.72 12.80
CA ASP A 133 9.10 21.11 12.75
C ASP A 133 8.48 21.84 11.54
N GLY A 134 7.75 22.91 11.80
CA GLY A 134 7.08 23.73 10.77
C GLY A 134 5.66 23.33 10.42
N ALA A 135 5.17 22.17 10.86
CA ALA A 135 3.79 21.77 10.65
C ALA A 135 2.81 22.78 11.28
N GLU A 136 1.67 22.93 10.63
CA GLU A 136 0.60 23.78 11.18
C GLU A 136 0.02 23.11 12.42
N GLU A 137 0.05 23.82 13.53
CA GLU A 137 -0.69 23.43 14.73
C GLU A 137 -2.18 23.42 14.37
N HIS A 138 -2.87 22.32 14.66
CA HIS A 138 -4.33 22.32 14.63
C HIS A 138 -4.81 23.31 15.69
N GLU A 139 -5.17 24.52 15.26
CA GLU A 139 -5.86 25.47 16.14
C GLU A 139 -7.22 24.82 16.47
N HIS A 140 -7.30 24.19 17.63
CA HIS A 140 -8.58 23.96 18.27
C HIS A 140 -9.13 25.35 18.59
N GLU A 141 -10.01 25.87 17.74
CA GLU A 141 -10.82 27.01 18.08
C GLU A 141 -11.63 26.61 19.32
N ASP A 142 -11.17 27.05 20.50
CA ASP A 142 -11.93 27.07 21.72
C ASP A 142 -13.13 28.01 21.52
N GLU A 143 -14.13 27.57 20.77
CA GLU A 143 -15.47 28.15 20.87
C GLU A 143 -16.06 27.67 22.19
N GLU A 144 -16.03 28.57 23.19
CA GLU A 144 -16.82 28.46 24.44
C GLU A 144 -18.32 28.31 24.10
N HIS A 145 -18.75 27.10 23.81
CA HIS A 145 -20.14 26.69 23.91
C HIS A 145 -20.27 25.59 24.96
N HIS A 146 -20.67 26.02 26.16
CA HIS A 146 -21.21 25.15 27.17
C HIS A 146 -22.49 24.47 26.61
N GLU A 147 -22.39 23.23 26.19
CA GLU A 147 -23.50 22.26 26.28
C GLU A 147 -22.94 20.89 26.65
N GLU A 148 -23.65 20.25 27.57
CA GLU A 148 -23.25 19.07 28.30
C GLU A 148 -23.05 17.84 27.39
N GLY A 149 -21.90 17.16 27.52
CA GLY A 149 -21.81 15.70 27.48
C GLY A 149 -21.62 15.06 26.11
N GLU A 150 -20.44 15.15 25.54
CA GLU A 150 -19.78 14.00 24.93
C GLU A 150 -18.28 14.19 25.14
N GLU A 151 -17.71 13.38 26.04
CA GLU A 151 -16.27 13.29 26.23
C GLU A 151 -15.67 12.73 24.92
N HIS A 152 -15.11 13.61 24.08
CA HIS A 152 -14.14 13.19 23.09
C HIS A 152 -12.87 12.83 23.88
N GLU A 153 -12.77 11.55 24.25
CA GLU A 153 -11.51 10.98 24.67
C GLU A 153 -10.54 11.14 23.50
N HIS A 154 -9.60 12.10 23.62
CA HIS A 154 -8.36 12.00 22.87
C HIS A 154 -7.69 10.71 23.37
N GLU A 155 -7.75 9.65 22.59
CA GLU A 155 -6.99 8.44 22.88
C GLU A 155 -5.51 8.84 22.89
N GLU A 156 -4.93 8.98 24.10
CA GLU A 156 -3.50 9.07 24.28
C GLU A 156 -2.90 7.82 23.61
N GLY A 157 -2.17 8.00 22.49
CA GLY A 157 -1.40 6.94 21.88
C GLY A 157 -1.77 6.50 20.48
N ALA A 158 -2.36 7.38 19.64
CA ALA A 158 -2.45 7.09 18.20
C ALA A 158 -1.04 6.89 17.63
N PHE A 159 -0.80 5.76 16.97
CA PHE A 159 0.48 5.50 16.33
C PHE A 159 0.47 6.02 14.88
N ASP A 160 1.65 6.40 14.37
CA ASP A 160 1.83 6.71 12.95
C ASP A 160 1.65 5.43 12.11
N GLU A 161 0.69 5.41 11.20
CA GLU A 161 0.32 4.24 10.42
C GLU A 161 1.25 3.95 9.24
N HIS A 162 2.18 4.86 8.92
CA HIS A 162 3.06 4.74 7.75
C HIS A 162 4.24 3.78 7.99
N ILE A 163 3.94 2.66 8.64
CA ILE A 163 4.89 1.64 9.12
C ILE A 163 5.77 1.04 8.02
N TRP A 164 5.28 0.98 6.78
CA TRP A 164 5.97 0.40 5.61
C TRP A 164 7.13 1.24 5.09
N THR A 165 7.29 2.47 5.57
CA THR A 165 8.32 3.39 5.06
C THR A 165 9.72 3.02 5.56
N SER A 166 9.83 2.33 6.70
CA SER A 166 11.10 1.75 7.19
C SER A 166 11.39 0.41 6.51
N PRO A 167 12.61 0.19 5.99
CA PRO A 167 13.02 -1.12 5.46
C PRO A 167 12.92 -2.25 6.49
N GLU A 168 13.22 -1.97 7.76
CA GLU A 168 13.11 -2.95 8.84
C GLU A 168 11.65 -3.42 9.03
N ASN A 169 10.71 -2.48 9.10
CA ASN A 169 9.31 -2.80 9.21
C ASN A 169 8.79 -3.49 7.95
N ALA A 170 9.18 -3.04 6.76
CA ALA A 170 8.84 -3.71 5.50
C ALA A 170 9.24 -5.19 5.51
N ILE A 171 10.43 -5.52 6.03
CA ILE A 171 10.88 -6.92 6.21
C ILE A 171 10.02 -7.67 7.22
N LYS A 172 9.66 -7.05 8.36
CA LYS A 172 8.77 -7.65 9.36
C LYS A 172 7.39 -7.94 8.75
N MET A 173 6.83 -6.98 7.98
CA MET A 173 5.55 -7.13 7.27
C MET A 173 5.60 -8.28 6.25
N VAL A 174 6.64 -8.36 5.42
CA VAL A 174 6.81 -9.46 4.44
C VAL A 174 6.86 -10.82 5.14
N ASN A 175 7.58 -10.94 6.26
CA ASN A 175 7.64 -12.18 7.04
C ASN A 175 6.28 -12.55 7.66
N ALA A 176 5.53 -11.58 8.19
CA ALA A 176 4.21 -11.81 8.73
C ALA A 176 3.24 -12.30 7.65
N LEU A 177 3.19 -11.60 6.51
CA LEU A 177 2.32 -11.95 5.39
C LEU A 177 2.67 -13.32 4.78
N GLU A 178 3.96 -13.66 4.72
CA GLU A 178 4.40 -14.99 4.27
C GLU A 178 3.83 -16.09 5.20
N LYS A 179 3.87 -15.89 6.50
CA LYS A 179 3.31 -16.84 7.48
C LYS A 179 1.79 -17.00 7.35
N GLU A 180 1.08 -15.92 7.10
CA GLU A 180 -0.37 -16.01 6.88
C GLU A 180 -0.70 -16.74 5.57
N MET A 181 0.06 -16.50 4.50
CA MET A 181 -0.10 -17.26 3.26
C MET A 181 0.22 -18.75 3.45
N GLU A 182 1.23 -19.11 4.27
CA GLU A 182 1.52 -20.51 4.62
C GLU A 182 0.33 -21.19 5.33
N LYS A 183 -0.37 -20.47 6.22
CA LYS A 183 -1.54 -21.00 6.96
C LYS A 183 -2.70 -21.30 6.02
N ILE A 184 -3.05 -20.36 5.14
CA ILE A 184 -4.24 -20.49 4.28
C ILE A 184 -3.98 -21.36 3.04
N ASP A 185 -2.71 -21.49 2.59
CA ASP A 185 -2.31 -22.32 1.45
C ASP A 185 -1.03 -23.09 1.72
N SER A 186 -1.09 -24.02 2.64
CA SER A 186 0.05 -24.85 3.06
C SER A 186 0.71 -25.65 1.94
N LYS A 187 0.02 -25.90 0.83
CA LYS A 187 0.56 -26.63 -0.32
C LYS A 187 1.64 -25.83 -1.06
N ASN A 188 1.57 -24.51 -1.00
CA ASN A 188 2.50 -23.61 -1.66
C ASN A 188 3.49 -22.94 -0.69
N SER A 189 3.55 -23.35 0.59
CA SER A 189 4.36 -22.71 1.64
C SER A 189 5.83 -22.55 1.26
N ASN A 190 6.45 -23.56 0.63
CA ASN A 190 7.84 -23.46 0.18
C ASN A 190 8.03 -22.34 -0.86
N THR A 191 7.10 -22.21 -1.81
CA THR A 191 7.14 -21.17 -2.84
C THR A 191 6.99 -19.79 -2.22
N TYR A 192 6.07 -19.62 -1.28
CA TYR A 192 5.87 -18.35 -0.56
C TYR A 192 7.13 -17.94 0.21
N LYS A 193 7.72 -18.88 0.93
CA LYS A 193 8.97 -18.66 1.65
C LYS A 193 10.14 -18.29 0.73
N GLU A 194 10.30 -18.98 -0.40
CA GLU A 194 11.34 -18.64 -1.38
C GLU A 194 11.13 -17.25 -1.98
N ASN A 195 9.89 -16.90 -2.32
CA ASN A 195 9.54 -15.60 -2.89
C ASN A 195 9.73 -14.48 -1.86
N ALA A 196 9.26 -14.66 -0.62
CA ALA A 196 9.46 -13.73 0.48
C ALA A 196 10.96 -13.46 0.72
N ASN A 197 11.77 -14.50 0.80
CA ASN A 197 13.22 -14.36 0.96
C ASN A 197 13.88 -13.58 -0.18
N LYS A 198 13.46 -13.80 -1.43
CA LYS A 198 13.94 -13.03 -2.59
C LYS A 198 13.56 -11.57 -2.47
N TYR A 199 12.32 -11.29 -2.08
CA TYR A 199 11.85 -9.91 -1.94
C TYR A 199 12.55 -9.18 -0.77
N ILE A 200 12.73 -9.85 0.35
CA ILE A 200 13.51 -9.33 1.49
C ILE A 200 14.95 -9.01 1.08
N ALA A 201 15.57 -9.83 0.23
CA ALA A 201 16.90 -9.54 -0.28
C ALA A 201 16.94 -8.25 -1.12
N GLN A 202 15.88 -7.96 -1.90
CA GLN A 202 15.75 -6.71 -2.65
C GLN A 202 15.53 -5.51 -1.73
N ILE A 203 14.69 -5.64 -0.69
CA ILE A 203 14.50 -4.59 0.33
C ILE A 203 15.86 -4.24 0.98
N LYS A 204 16.64 -5.25 1.38
CA LYS A 204 17.96 -5.05 1.99
C LYS A 204 18.97 -4.39 1.04
N ASP A 205 18.89 -4.66 -0.25
CA ASP A 205 19.74 -4.03 -1.26
C ASP A 205 19.42 -2.52 -1.38
N VAL A 206 18.11 -2.18 -1.42
CA VAL A 206 17.66 -0.78 -1.42
C VAL A 206 18.07 -0.08 -0.12
N ASP A 207 17.84 -0.70 1.03
CA ASP A 207 18.25 -0.20 2.33
C ASP A 207 19.76 0.12 2.35
N SER A 208 20.59 -0.81 1.91
CA SER A 208 22.05 -0.60 1.83
C SER A 208 22.42 0.59 0.95
N LYS A 209 21.74 0.78 -0.19
CA LYS A 209 21.97 1.93 -1.09
C LYS A 209 21.55 3.25 -0.45
N ILE A 210 20.43 3.28 0.26
CA ILE A 210 19.96 4.47 1.00
C ILE A 210 20.93 4.78 2.16
N GLN A 211 21.34 3.74 2.91
CA GLN A 211 22.30 3.89 4.01
C GLN A 211 23.63 4.48 3.50
N ASP A 212 24.12 4.06 2.34
CA ASP A 212 25.33 4.65 1.71
C ASP A 212 25.16 6.16 1.44
N VAL A 213 23.97 6.58 0.98
CA VAL A 213 23.66 8.00 0.80
C VAL A 213 23.71 8.75 2.12
N VAL A 214 23.10 8.17 3.15
CA VAL A 214 23.01 8.76 4.50
C VAL A 214 24.39 8.82 5.17
N ASP A 215 25.22 7.81 5.00
CA ASP A 215 26.59 7.79 5.55
C ASP A 215 27.49 8.87 4.95
N HIS A 216 27.22 9.28 3.71
CA HIS A 216 27.96 10.33 2.99
C HIS A 216 27.24 11.69 2.97
N LYS A 217 26.21 11.86 3.82
CA LYS A 217 25.48 13.11 3.89
C LYS A 217 26.33 14.28 4.41
N VAL A 218 26.13 15.46 3.83
CA VAL A 218 26.70 16.74 4.30
C VAL A 218 25.68 17.58 5.07
N ARG A 219 24.42 17.19 5.01
CA ARG A 219 23.30 17.72 5.81
C ARG A 219 22.37 16.57 6.15
N ASP A 220 21.58 16.72 7.21
CA ASP A 220 20.70 15.65 7.74
C ASP A 220 19.21 15.99 7.67
N ARG A 221 18.86 17.18 7.13
CA ARG A 221 17.47 17.66 7.08
C ARG A 221 16.85 17.45 5.72
N LEU A 222 15.65 16.87 5.71
CA LEU A 222 14.71 16.86 4.59
C LEU A 222 13.64 17.92 4.82
N VAL A 223 13.21 18.58 3.75
CA VAL A 223 12.18 19.63 3.82
C VAL A 223 11.05 19.31 2.87
N PHE A 224 9.85 19.15 3.42
CA PHE A 224 8.62 18.88 2.70
C PHE A 224 7.74 20.12 2.62
N ALA A 225 7.29 20.46 1.42
CA ALA A 225 6.25 21.47 1.21
C ALA A 225 4.86 20.83 1.20
N ASP A 226 4.69 19.73 1.92
CA ASP A 226 3.57 18.82 1.92
C ASP A 226 3.49 18.15 3.29
N LYS A 227 2.59 17.17 3.46
CA LYS A 227 2.62 16.26 4.60
C LYS A 227 3.83 15.34 4.55
N MET A 228 4.22 14.79 5.70
CA MET A 228 5.43 13.96 5.85
C MET A 228 5.07 12.54 6.37
N PRO A 229 4.46 11.66 5.57
CA PRO A 229 4.07 10.32 5.99
C PRO A 229 5.26 9.34 5.94
N MET A 230 6.38 9.70 6.57
CA MET A 230 7.63 8.93 6.54
C MET A 230 8.34 8.89 7.90
N GLN A 231 7.62 8.97 9.01
CA GLN A 231 8.23 9.05 10.35
C GLN A 231 9.17 7.86 10.62
N TYR A 232 8.78 6.64 10.29
CA TYR A 232 9.63 5.45 10.48
C TYR A 232 10.89 5.47 9.61
N PHE A 233 10.82 6.04 8.40
CA PHE A 233 11.98 6.24 7.54
C PHE A 233 12.94 7.27 8.16
N ILE A 234 12.41 8.42 8.58
CA ILE A 234 13.17 9.49 9.22
C ILE A 234 13.87 8.99 10.48
N ASP A 235 13.15 8.24 11.33
CA ASP A 235 13.71 7.69 12.56
C ASP A 235 14.77 6.60 12.28
N TYR A 236 14.51 5.71 11.33
CA TYR A 236 15.43 4.63 10.97
C TYR A 236 16.79 5.15 10.49
N TYR A 237 16.79 6.15 9.59
CA TYR A 237 18.01 6.74 9.06
C TYR A 237 18.56 7.92 9.88
N LYS A 238 17.97 8.24 11.03
CA LYS A 238 18.37 9.33 11.92
C LYS A 238 18.48 10.66 11.19
N LEU A 239 17.48 10.99 10.41
CA LEU A 239 17.36 12.26 9.68
C LEU A 239 16.53 13.25 10.50
N GLN A 240 16.66 14.54 10.14
CA GLN A 240 15.78 15.59 10.61
C GLN A 240 14.78 15.93 9.51
N VAL A 241 13.64 16.49 9.89
CA VAL A 241 12.60 16.86 8.95
C VAL A 241 11.99 18.21 9.32
N THR A 242 11.59 18.97 8.31
CA THR A 242 10.69 20.11 8.39
C THR A 242 9.61 19.88 7.34
N ALA A 243 8.35 20.05 7.69
CA ALA A 243 7.24 19.81 6.77
C ALA A 243 6.12 20.86 6.96
N ALA A 244 5.27 20.98 5.95
CA ALA A 244 4.10 21.85 6.03
C ALA A 244 3.01 21.28 6.95
N PHE A 245 2.92 19.94 6.99
CA PHE A 245 1.92 19.19 7.76
C PHE A 245 2.53 17.92 8.33
N ASP A 246 1.94 17.40 9.40
CA ASP A 246 2.23 16.08 9.93
C ASP A 246 1.82 14.97 8.94
N GLY A 247 2.25 13.73 9.21
CA GLY A 247 2.08 12.61 8.29
C GLY A 247 0.62 12.26 8.00
N CYS A 248 -0.21 12.27 9.04
CA CYS A 248 -1.61 11.90 8.98
C CYS A 248 -2.55 13.05 8.63
N SER A 249 -2.04 14.26 8.40
CA SER A 249 -2.85 15.43 8.05
C SER A 249 -3.65 15.20 6.76
N THR A 250 -4.90 15.66 6.75
CA THR A 250 -5.75 15.72 5.55
C THR A 250 -5.64 17.04 4.79
N GLU A 251 -4.92 18.02 5.36
CA GLU A 251 -4.69 19.32 4.76
C GLU A 251 -3.79 19.23 3.52
N THR A 252 -4.04 20.12 2.57
CA THR A 252 -3.33 20.10 1.28
C THR A 252 -2.73 21.45 0.87
N GLU A 253 -3.16 22.54 1.50
CA GLU A 253 -2.73 23.90 1.18
C GLU A 253 -2.23 24.61 2.45
N PRO A 254 -0.89 24.72 2.63
CA PRO A 254 -0.33 25.35 3.81
C PRO A 254 -0.59 26.87 3.83
N SER A 255 -0.69 27.41 5.04
CA SER A 255 -0.87 28.84 5.25
C SER A 255 0.34 29.66 4.75
N ALA A 256 0.13 30.94 4.51
CA ALA A 256 1.22 31.86 4.15
C ALA A 256 2.31 31.92 5.25
N LYS A 257 1.94 31.71 6.52
CA LYS A 257 2.88 31.67 7.66
C LYS A 257 3.77 30.44 7.57
N THR A 258 3.21 29.26 7.30
CA THR A 258 3.94 27.99 7.13
C THR A 258 4.86 28.04 5.92
N ILE A 259 4.38 28.55 4.78
CA ILE A 259 5.21 28.75 3.58
C ILE A 259 6.41 29.64 3.90
N ALA A 260 6.19 30.80 4.54
CA ALA A 260 7.27 31.72 4.91
C ALA A 260 8.27 31.09 5.91
N TYR A 261 7.79 30.26 6.83
CA TYR A 261 8.65 29.52 7.76
C TYR A 261 9.58 28.56 6.99
N ILE A 262 9.01 27.75 6.09
CA ILE A 262 9.75 26.78 5.27
C ILE A 262 10.77 27.53 4.38
N GLU A 263 10.36 28.62 3.71
CA GLU A 263 11.28 29.43 2.89
C GLU A 263 12.47 29.97 3.69
N ASN A 264 12.25 30.47 4.90
CA ASN A 264 13.31 30.96 5.76
C ASN A 264 14.26 29.81 6.15
N LYS A 265 13.72 28.67 6.57
CA LYS A 265 14.51 27.47 6.91
C LYS A 265 15.37 27.02 5.74
N VAL A 266 14.79 26.96 4.54
CA VAL A 266 15.51 26.60 3.30
C VAL A 266 16.66 27.56 3.01
N LYS A 267 16.46 28.88 3.15
CA LYS A 267 17.49 29.90 2.92
C LYS A 267 18.58 29.85 3.98
N GLU A 268 18.23 29.72 5.25
CA GLU A 268 19.16 29.68 6.39
C GLU A 268 20.08 28.45 6.34
N GLU A 269 19.48 27.26 6.12
CA GLU A 269 20.21 26.00 6.11
C GLU A 269 20.74 25.63 4.71
N LYS A 270 20.48 26.47 3.70
CA LYS A 270 20.87 26.24 2.29
C LYS A 270 20.41 24.89 1.77
N ILE A 271 19.16 24.54 2.01
CA ILE A 271 18.55 23.29 1.58
C ILE A 271 18.44 23.29 0.06
N PRO A 272 18.98 22.28 -0.64
CA PRO A 272 18.99 22.25 -2.10
C PRO A 272 17.71 21.71 -2.73
N VAL A 273 16.88 20.98 -1.95
CA VAL A 273 15.71 20.27 -2.44
C VAL A 273 14.52 20.48 -1.52
N ILE A 274 13.38 20.83 -2.11
CA ILE A 274 12.06 20.84 -1.46
C ILE A 274 11.29 19.62 -1.94
N LEU A 275 10.83 18.80 -1.02
CA LEU A 275 10.14 17.56 -1.31
C LEU A 275 8.62 17.76 -1.36
N TYR A 276 7.96 16.99 -2.22
CA TYR A 276 6.53 16.76 -2.24
C TYR A 276 6.26 15.27 -2.49
N ILE A 277 5.14 14.77 -2.00
CA ILE A 277 4.84 13.33 -2.07
C ILE A 277 4.19 12.94 -3.41
N GLU A 278 4.08 11.62 -3.66
CA GLU A 278 3.29 11.11 -4.78
C GLU A 278 1.82 11.55 -4.65
N LEU A 279 1.13 11.60 -5.76
CA LEU A 279 -0.26 12.09 -5.92
C LEU A 279 -0.44 13.61 -5.71
N ASN A 280 0.57 14.33 -5.22
CA ASN A 280 0.56 15.79 -5.15
C ASN A 280 1.14 16.38 -6.44
N THR A 281 0.66 17.57 -6.84
CA THR A 281 1.15 18.28 -8.04
C THR A 281 2.52 18.93 -7.85
N GLY A 282 2.94 19.10 -6.58
CA GLY A 282 4.18 19.82 -6.22
C GLY A 282 4.10 21.34 -6.44
N ALA A 283 2.91 21.93 -6.58
CA ALA A 283 2.76 23.37 -6.85
C ALA A 283 3.35 24.24 -5.73
N VAL A 284 3.09 23.88 -4.47
CA VAL A 284 3.65 24.59 -3.30
C VAL A 284 5.17 24.43 -3.25
N ALA A 285 5.67 23.20 -3.44
CA ALA A 285 7.11 22.93 -3.51
C ALA A 285 7.80 23.75 -4.60
N GLN A 286 7.19 23.87 -5.78
CA GLN A 286 7.71 24.66 -6.88
C GLN A 286 7.71 26.16 -6.56
N THR A 287 6.70 26.66 -5.86
CA THR A 287 6.63 28.07 -5.42
C THR A 287 7.80 28.39 -4.47
N ILE A 288 7.98 27.58 -3.42
CA ILE A 288 9.07 27.73 -2.46
C ILE A 288 10.43 27.60 -3.17
N ALA A 289 10.57 26.63 -4.09
CA ALA A 289 11.81 26.44 -4.85
C ALA A 289 12.18 27.68 -5.68
N ASN A 290 11.22 28.32 -6.34
CA ASN A 290 11.43 29.55 -7.11
C ASN A 290 11.94 30.71 -6.24
N GLU A 291 11.43 30.86 -5.02
CA GLU A 291 11.77 31.96 -4.08
C GLU A 291 13.09 31.71 -3.33
N THR A 292 13.53 30.47 -3.26
CA THR A 292 14.72 30.06 -2.49
C THR A 292 15.91 29.65 -3.34
N GLY A 293 15.70 29.32 -4.61
CA GLY A 293 16.72 28.74 -5.50
C GLY A 293 16.93 27.23 -5.31
N ALA A 294 16.18 26.57 -4.43
CA ALA A 294 16.16 25.11 -4.30
C ALA A 294 15.45 24.45 -5.50
N LYS A 295 15.37 23.12 -5.50
CA LYS A 295 14.65 22.35 -6.52
C LYS A 295 13.47 21.61 -5.90
N ALA A 296 12.29 21.72 -6.49
CA ALA A 296 11.18 20.85 -6.13
C ALA A 296 11.41 19.44 -6.69
N MET A 297 11.30 18.43 -5.85
CA MET A 297 11.46 17.03 -6.25
C MET A 297 10.42 16.15 -5.55
N GLN A 298 9.85 15.20 -6.31
CA GLN A 298 8.94 14.21 -5.77
C GLN A 298 9.73 13.13 -5.03
N ILE A 299 9.23 12.72 -3.85
CA ILE A 299 9.67 11.55 -3.12
C ILE A 299 8.53 10.55 -3.03
N GLN A 300 8.83 9.26 -3.03
CA GLN A 300 7.84 8.19 -2.90
C GLN A 300 7.72 7.80 -1.43
N THR A 301 6.56 8.00 -0.85
CA THR A 301 6.24 7.62 0.52
C THR A 301 5.49 6.29 0.59
N LEU A 302 4.99 5.83 -0.56
CA LEU A 302 4.18 4.62 -0.71
C LEU A 302 2.89 4.66 0.12
N HIS A 303 2.45 5.87 0.50
CA HIS A 303 1.14 6.10 1.08
C HIS A 303 0.04 5.56 0.15
N ASN A 304 0.20 5.81 -1.15
CA ASN A 304 -0.43 5.06 -2.22
C ASN A 304 0.51 5.06 -3.45
N VAL A 305 0.05 4.53 -4.54
CA VAL A 305 0.75 4.47 -5.82
C VAL A 305 -0.06 5.20 -6.90
N SER A 306 0.61 5.91 -7.80
CA SER A 306 -0.08 6.48 -8.95
C SER A 306 -0.68 5.38 -9.83
N LYS A 307 -1.80 5.69 -10.53
CA LYS A 307 -2.36 4.72 -11.48
C LYS A 307 -1.35 4.28 -12.54
N THR A 308 -0.51 5.20 -13.00
CA THR A 308 0.53 4.90 -14.01
C THR A 308 1.58 3.94 -13.45
N ASP A 309 2.08 4.18 -12.25
CA ASP A 309 3.06 3.29 -11.61
C ASP A 309 2.46 1.92 -11.31
N PHE A 310 1.21 1.88 -10.87
CA PHE A 310 0.50 0.63 -10.64
C PHE A 310 0.33 -0.19 -11.92
N ASP A 311 -0.12 0.44 -13.01
CA ASP A 311 -0.31 -0.19 -14.32
C ASP A 311 1.02 -0.67 -14.93
N ASN A 312 2.14 0.02 -14.63
CA ASN A 312 3.50 -0.38 -15.01
C ASN A 312 4.06 -1.51 -14.13
N GLY A 313 3.37 -1.90 -13.06
CA GLY A 313 3.80 -2.96 -12.16
C GLY A 313 4.92 -2.54 -11.20
N GLU A 314 5.07 -1.24 -10.93
CA GLU A 314 6.03 -0.75 -9.95
C GLU A 314 5.81 -1.41 -8.58
N THR A 315 6.88 -1.52 -7.83
CA THR A 315 6.95 -2.23 -6.55
C THR A 315 7.39 -1.29 -5.44
N TRP A 316 7.21 -1.68 -4.19
CA TRP A 316 7.83 -0.99 -3.06
C TRP A 316 9.34 -0.79 -3.30
N VAL A 317 10.02 -1.84 -3.77
CA VAL A 317 11.46 -1.80 -4.07
C VAL A 317 11.79 -0.76 -5.14
N SER A 318 11.12 -0.79 -6.30
CA SER A 318 11.42 0.11 -7.41
C SER A 318 11.09 1.57 -7.10
N LEU A 319 10.03 1.81 -6.32
CA LEU A 319 9.64 3.14 -5.88
C LEU A 319 10.64 3.70 -4.85
N MET A 320 11.07 2.88 -3.88
CA MET A 320 12.11 3.28 -2.94
C MET A 320 13.49 3.47 -3.62
N GLU A 321 13.81 2.73 -4.67
CA GLU A 321 15.01 2.97 -5.49
C GLU A 321 15.00 4.36 -6.15
N ARG A 322 13.84 4.87 -6.58
CA ARG A 322 13.72 6.25 -7.10
C ARG A 322 14.09 7.29 -6.05
N ASN A 323 13.81 7.01 -4.77
CA ASN A 323 14.16 7.92 -3.68
C ASN A 323 15.67 8.10 -3.50
N ILE A 324 16.51 7.13 -3.90
CA ILE A 324 17.97 7.20 -3.76
C ILE A 324 18.53 8.45 -4.45
N ASP A 325 18.10 8.75 -5.68
CA ASP A 325 18.57 9.92 -6.42
C ASP A 325 18.03 11.24 -5.83
N VAL A 326 16.82 11.22 -5.26
CA VAL A 326 16.24 12.36 -4.56
C VAL A 326 17.02 12.64 -3.28
N LEU A 327 17.28 11.60 -2.47
CA LEU A 327 18.03 11.68 -1.22
C LEU A 327 19.48 12.14 -1.45
N LYS A 328 20.16 11.65 -2.49
CA LYS A 328 21.50 12.14 -2.87
C LYS A 328 21.49 13.65 -3.10
N LYS A 329 20.52 14.16 -3.85
CA LYS A 329 20.42 15.60 -4.13
C LYS A 329 19.99 16.42 -2.92
N ALA A 330 19.24 15.83 -1.99
CA ALA A 330 18.77 16.51 -0.79
C ALA A 330 19.83 16.53 0.32
N LEU A 331 20.62 15.47 0.46
CA LEU A 331 21.52 15.26 1.59
C LEU A 331 23.00 15.49 1.27
N GLN A 332 23.43 15.35 0.01
CA GLN A 332 24.82 15.53 -0.46
C GLN A 332 24.97 16.80 -1.28
#